data_00756b663f2e6856505060c16fb7881d
#
_entry.id   00756b663f2e6856505060c16fb7881d
#
_cell.length_a   1.000
_cell.length_b   1.000
_cell.length_c   1.000
_cell.angle_alpha   90.00
_cell.angle_beta   90.00
_cell.angle_gamma   90.00
#
_symmetry.space_group_name_H-M   'P 1'
#
loop_
_entity.id
_entity.type
_entity.pdbx_description
1 polymer ?
#
loop_
_entity_poly.entity_id
_entity_poly.type
_entity_poly.pdbx_seq_one_letter_code
_entity_poly.pdbx_strand_id
1 'polypeptide(L)'
;MLTNKQKKQMNNNFILRTVTGILFVIILVGGIIGGEIPFGILFLIITLLSVREFCNLVNQYEKDIHINTPLCTIAGGVLFLTFYYYQQVMSWAILPFYLCFLIAIMVIELYAKKTNPAGNWAFSFMSQFYVALPFALLNIIAWMFPDSSGIPAYSFILPLSLFIFTWVYDTGAYCVGVTFGKHRLFERISPKKSWEGSFGGAIFCIIAAIILSHFYPILNRWEWIGFALVIVVFGTWGDLCESLMKRHWGIKDSGNILPGHGGMLDRFDSTLLAIPAVLVYLLMVLMVRGL
;
A
#
# COMPACT_ATOMS: atom_id res chain seq x y z
N MET A 1 22.19 -17.12 29.84
CA MET A 1 22.23 -15.65 30.09
C MET A 1 22.87 -14.97 28.90
N LEU A 2 22.27 -13.89 28.34
CA LEU A 2 22.85 -13.12 27.23
C LEU A 2 24.08 -12.33 27.72
N THR A 3 25.14 -12.29 26.92
CA THR A 3 26.33 -11.49 27.23
C THR A 3 26.02 -9.99 27.16
N ASN A 4 26.78 -9.15 27.85
CA ASN A 4 26.62 -7.68 27.83
C ASN A 4 26.67 -7.11 26.40
N LYS A 5 27.47 -7.70 25.51
CA LYS A 5 27.56 -7.35 24.09
C LYS A 5 26.27 -7.63 23.34
N GLN A 6 25.63 -8.80 23.61
CA GLN A 6 24.36 -9.18 23.00
C GLN A 6 23.20 -8.30 23.50
N LYS A 7 23.15 -7.97 24.80
CA LYS A 7 22.18 -7.03 25.36
C LYS A 7 22.30 -5.62 24.74
N LYS A 8 23.52 -5.11 24.57
CA LYS A 8 23.77 -3.81 23.95
C LYS A 8 23.36 -3.80 22.47
N GLN A 9 23.61 -4.88 21.75
CA GLN A 9 23.23 -5.02 20.33
C GLN A 9 21.70 -5.13 20.17
N MET A 10 21.02 -5.87 21.05
CA MET A 10 19.55 -5.92 21.09
C MET A 10 18.92 -4.55 21.37
N ASN A 11 19.49 -3.80 22.33
CA ASN A 11 18.98 -2.47 22.69
C ASN A 11 19.18 -1.46 21.55
N ASN A 12 20.32 -1.49 20.87
CA ASN A 12 20.56 -0.65 19.70
C ASN A 12 19.61 -0.97 18.54
N ASN A 13 19.33 -2.25 18.29
CA ASN A 13 18.37 -2.67 17.26
C ASN A 13 16.92 -2.26 17.61
N PHE A 14 16.54 -2.31 18.87
CA PHE A 14 15.25 -1.85 19.33
C PHE A 14 15.08 -0.33 19.16
N ILE A 15 16.07 0.45 19.61
CA ILE A 15 16.08 1.91 19.44
C ILE A 15 16.01 2.28 17.95
N LEU A 16 16.84 1.64 17.12
CA LEU A 16 16.83 1.90 15.67
C LEU A 16 15.46 1.64 15.07
N ARG A 17 14.82 0.52 15.42
CA ARG A 17 13.44 0.22 14.97
C ARG A 17 12.45 1.28 15.40
N THR A 18 12.45 1.65 16.67
CA THR A 18 11.51 2.65 17.18
C THR A 18 11.67 3.99 16.48
N VAL A 19 12.89 4.46 16.34
CA VAL A 19 13.19 5.76 15.68
C VAL A 19 12.78 5.74 14.21
N THR A 20 13.14 4.71 13.45
CA THR A 20 12.77 4.60 12.02
C THR A 20 11.26 4.46 11.83
N GLY A 21 10.55 3.76 12.72
CA GLY A 21 9.08 3.64 12.67
C GLY A 21 8.39 4.98 12.95
N ILE A 22 8.81 5.70 13.98
CA ILE A 22 8.28 7.03 14.29
C ILE A 22 8.55 8.01 13.14
N LEU A 23 9.77 8.03 12.60
CA LEU A 23 10.13 8.90 11.48
C LEU A 23 9.29 8.58 10.24
N PHE A 24 9.08 7.30 9.93
CA PHE A 24 8.21 6.86 8.83
C PHE A 24 6.78 7.38 9.00
N VAL A 25 6.19 7.23 10.19
CA VAL A 25 4.84 7.74 10.48
C VAL A 25 4.78 9.26 10.36
N ILE A 26 5.77 10.00 10.89
CA ILE A 26 5.82 11.45 10.79
C ILE A 26 5.91 11.91 9.32
N ILE A 27 6.76 11.27 8.52
CA ILE A 27 6.90 11.58 7.09
C ILE A 27 5.59 11.29 6.35
N LEU A 28 4.98 10.12 6.61
CA LEU A 28 3.74 9.73 5.93
C LEU A 28 2.58 10.67 6.29
N VAL A 29 2.36 10.90 7.58
CA VAL A 29 1.30 11.80 8.05
C VAL A 29 1.58 13.24 7.62
N GLY A 30 2.81 13.72 7.76
CA GLY A 30 3.22 15.05 7.32
C GLY A 30 3.05 15.27 5.83
N GLY A 31 3.39 14.28 5.00
CA GLY A 31 3.18 14.34 3.55
C GLY A 31 1.70 14.36 3.16
N ILE A 32 0.85 13.62 3.88
CA ILE A 32 -0.60 13.60 3.62
C ILE A 32 -1.26 14.90 4.09
N ILE A 33 -0.95 15.40 5.31
CA ILE A 33 -1.58 16.61 5.85
C ILE A 33 -1.00 17.89 5.22
N GLY A 34 0.24 17.84 4.74
CA GLY A 34 0.96 18.97 4.18
C GLY A 34 0.38 19.54 2.89
N GLY A 35 -0.66 18.91 2.33
CA GLY A 35 -1.33 19.36 1.12
C GLY A 35 -0.97 18.54 -0.12
N GLU A 36 -1.48 18.99 -1.26
CA GLU A 36 -1.39 18.25 -2.52
C GLU A 36 0.04 17.99 -3.02
N ILE A 37 0.93 19.00 -2.94
CA ILE A 37 2.30 18.87 -3.43
C ILE A 37 3.13 17.91 -2.56
N PRO A 38 3.20 18.04 -1.21
CA PRO A 38 3.85 17.06 -0.35
C PRO A 38 3.30 15.64 -0.52
N PHE A 39 1.97 15.49 -0.65
CA PHE A 39 1.32 14.22 -0.94
C PHE A 39 1.82 13.62 -2.26
N GLY A 40 1.80 14.40 -3.34
CA GLY A 40 2.25 13.96 -4.66
C GLY A 40 3.72 13.51 -4.66
N ILE A 41 4.62 14.32 -4.07
CA ILE A 41 6.05 13.99 -3.98
C ILE A 41 6.26 12.71 -3.14
N LEU A 42 5.62 12.63 -1.98
CA LEU A 42 5.75 11.48 -1.08
C LEU A 42 5.33 10.18 -1.77
N PHE A 43 4.12 10.13 -2.33
CA PHE A 43 3.59 8.91 -2.94
C PHE A 43 4.24 8.58 -4.28
N LEU A 44 4.76 9.56 -5.02
CA LEU A 44 5.64 9.29 -6.16
C LEU A 44 6.92 8.56 -5.73
N ILE A 45 7.60 9.03 -4.68
CA ILE A 45 8.81 8.38 -4.16
C ILE A 45 8.48 6.96 -3.65
N ILE A 46 7.39 6.80 -2.90
CA ILE A 46 6.93 5.49 -2.42
C ILE A 46 6.66 4.54 -3.61
N THR A 47 5.98 5.02 -4.65
CA THR A 47 5.70 4.24 -5.87
C THR A 47 6.99 3.77 -6.53
N LEU A 48 7.94 4.69 -6.78
CA LEU A 48 9.22 4.37 -7.41
C LEU A 48 10.02 3.34 -6.60
N LEU A 49 10.10 3.52 -5.28
CA LEU A 49 10.83 2.61 -4.40
C LEU A 49 10.16 1.23 -4.34
N SER A 50 8.83 1.17 -4.22
CA SER A 50 8.08 -0.09 -4.14
C SER A 50 8.16 -0.89 -5.44
N VAL A 51 8.00 -0.23 -6.60
CA VAL A 51 8.14 -0.90 -7.91
C VAL A 51 9.56 -1.41 -8.11
N ARG A 52 10.57 -0.59 -7.79
CA ARG A 52 11.98 -1.00 -7.88
C ARG A 52 12.25 -2.21 -6.99
N GLU A 53 11.76 -2.18 -5.75
CA GLU A 53 11.94 -3.27 -4.79
C GLU A 53 11.30 -4.56 -5.29
N PHE A 54 10.04 -4.49 -5.76
CA PHE A 54 9.35 -5.63 -6.37
C PHE A 54 10.13 -6.21 -7.56
N CYS A 55 10.57 -5.37 -8.51
CA CYS A 55 11.33 -5.80 -9.66
C CYS A 55 12.66 -6.47 -9.28
N ASN A 56 13.35 -5.95 -8.27
CA ASN A 56 14.59 -6.53 -7.78
C ASN A 56 14.36 -7.91 -7.13
N LEU A 57 13.28 -8.07 -6.37
CA LEU A 57 12.89 -9.36 -5.78
C LEU A 57 12.61 -10.40 -6.88
N VAL A 58 11.82 -10.03 -7.88
CA VAL A 58 11.54 -10.91 -9.03
C VAL A 58 12.84 -11.35 -9.71
N ASN A 59 13.71 -10.38 -10.05
CA ASN A 59 14.98 -10.68 -10.71
C ASN A 59 15.95 -11.52 -9.87
N GLN A 60 15.82 -11.47 -8.53
CA GLN A 60 16.69 -12.20 -7.62
C GLN A 60 16.20 -13.61 -7.33
N TYR A 61 14.88 -13.80 -7.25
CA TYR A 61 14.30 -15.04 -6.70
C TYR A 61 13.51 -15.86 -7.73
N GLU A 62 13.03 -15.27 -8.84
CA GLU A 62 12.34 -16.02 -9.89
C GLU A 62 13.32 -16.58 -10.89
N LYS A 63 13.20 -17.89 -11.13
CA LYS A 63 14.05 -18.59 -12.09
C LYS A 63 13.74 -18.16 -13.52
N ASP A 64 14.75 -17.88 -14.29
CA ASP A 64 14.63 -17.52 -15.72
C ASP A 64 13.81 -16.25 -16.00
N ILE A 65 13.58 -15.42 -14.97
CA ILE A 65 12.90 -14.13 -15.09
C ILE A 65 13.92 -13.00 -14.91
N HIS A 66 13.96 -12.09 -15.90
CA HIS A 66 14.85 -10.93 -15.89
C HIS A 66 14.12 -9.71 -16.46
N ILE A 67 13.36 -9.03 -15.62
CA ILE A 67 12.61 -7.82 -16.00
C ILE A 67 13.49 -6.58 -15.98
N ASN A 68 13.14 -5.60 -16.81
CA ASN A 68 13.86 -4.32 -16.87
C ASN A 68 13.43 -3.40 -15.70
N THR A 69 14.13 -3.52 -14.57
CA THR A 69 13.83 -2.74 -13.35
C THR A 69 13.74 -1.23 -13.58
N PRO A 70 14.71 -0.55 -14.24
CA PRO A 70 14.59 0.89 -14.52
C PRO A 70 13.35 1.26 -15.33
N LEU A 71 13.07 0.51 -16.39
CA LEU A 71 11.91 0.76 -17.25
C LEU A 71 10.60 0.62 -16.49
N CYS A 72 10.42 -0.49 -15.74
CA CYS A 72 9.24 -0.72 -14.91
C CYS A 72 9.08 0.35 -13.82
N THR A 73 10.18 0.77 -13.20
CA THR A 73 10.17 1.81 -12.15
C THR A 73 9.72 3.15 -12.71
N ILE A 74 10.29 3.57 -13.84
CA ILE A 74 9.89 4.83 -14.50
C ILE A 74 8.42 4.75 -14.95
N ALA A 75 8.02 3.63 -15.57
CA ALA A 75 6.62 3.42 -15.98
C ALA A 75 5.65 3.57 -14.81
N GLY A 76 5.96 2.97 -13.65
CA GLY A 76 5.15 3.10 -12.42
C GLY A 76 5.06 4.55 -11.91
N GLY A 77 6.18 5.28 -11.96
CA GLY A 77 6.19 6.71 -11.64
C GLY A 77 5.35 7.55 -12.60
N VAL A 78 5.41 7.25 -13.92
CA VAL A 78 4.60 7.92 -14.94
C VAL A 78 3.11 7.57 -14.76
N LEU A 79 2.77 6.33 -14.39
CA LEU A 79 1.40 5.95 -14.03
C LEU A 79 0.87 6.80 -12.87
N PHE A 80 1.65 6.91 -11.77
CA PHE A 80 1.28 7.75 -10.63
C PHE A 80 1.06 9.20 -11.04
N LEU A 81 2.00 9.77 -11.82
CA LEU A 81 1.91 11.15 -12.31
C LEU A 81 0.73 11.37 -13.25
N THR A 82 0.31 10.35 -14.03
CA THR A 82 -0.88 10.41 -14.89
C THR A 82 -2.13 10.69 -14.05
N PHE A 83 -2.32 9.95 -12.97
CA PHE A 83 -3.48 10.15 -12.09
C PHE A 83 -3.36 11.43 -11.26
N TYR A 84 -2.17 11.77 -10.76
CA TYR A 84 -1.94 13.00 -10.04
C TYR A 84 -2.23 14.23 -10.91
N TYR A 85 -1.69 14.26 -12.14
CA TYR A 85 -1.90 15.37 -13.09
C TYR A 85 -3.37 15.47 -13.51
N TYR A 86 -4.04 14.35 -13.70
CA TYR A 86 -5.48 14.35 -13.99
C TYR A 86 -6.28 15.09 -12.92
N GLN A 87 -5.98 14.86 -11.65
CA GLN A 87 -6.68 15.55 -10.56
C GLN A 87 -6.40 17.07 -10.54
N GLN A 88 -5.24 17.49 -10.99
CA GLN A 88 -4.85 18.92 -11.01
C GLN A 88 -5.46 19.68 -12.19
N VAL A 89 -5.53 19.06 -13.36
CA VAL A 89 -5.79 19.76 -14.64
C VAL A 89 -7.00 19.16 -15.37
N MET A 90 -7.60 18.08 -14.86
CA MET A 90 -8.69 17.33 -15.49
C MET A 90 -8.34 16.88 -16.93
N SER A 91 -7.08 16.53 -17.16
CA SER A 91 -6.56 16.13 -18.47
C SER A 91 -5.73 14.86 -18.40
N TRP A 92 -5.95 13.96 -19.35
CA TRP A 92 -5.20 12.72 -19.53
C TRP A 92 -3.92 12.90 -20.37
N ALA A 93 -3.35 14.11 -20.45
CA ALA A 93 -2.21 14.41 -21.31
C ALA A 93 -0.95 13.57 -21.04
N ILE A 94 -0.78 13.04 -19.81
CA ILE A 94 0.35 12.16 -19.45
C ILE A 94 0.09 10.69 -19.81
N LEU A 95 -1.17 10.26 -19.95
CA LEU A 95 -1.52 8.87 -20.24
C LEU A 95 -0.82 8.29 -21.50
N PRO A 96 -0.70 9.01 -22.63
CA PRO A 96 0.02 8.51 -23.80
C PRO A 96 1.48 8.14 -23.49
N PHE A 97 2.16 8.89 -22.65
CA PHE A 97 3.54 8.56 -22.24
C PHE A 97 3.59 7.25 -21.46
N TYR A 98 2.63 7.02 -20.52
CA TYR A 98 2.54 5.75 -19.83
C TYR A 98 2.30 4.57 -20.79
N LEU A 99 1.40 4.73 -21.77
CA LEU A 99 1.16 3.71 -22.80
C LEU A 99 2.41 3.42 -23.64
N CYS A 100 3.22 4.46 -23.96
CA CYS A 100 4.52 4.25 -24.61
C CYS A 100 5.46 3.40 -23.75
N PHE A 101 5.48 3.56 -22.41
CA PHE A 101 6.27 2.71 -21.53
C PHE A 101 5.78 1.25 -21.54
N LEU A 102 4.46 1.02 -21.54
CA LEU A 102 3.91 -0.35 -21.64
C LEU A 102 4.29 -1.01 -22.98
N ILE A 103 4.20 -0.28 -24.09
CA ILE A 103 4.64 -0.75 -25.41
C ILE A 103 6.15 -1.03 -25.38
N ALA A 104 6.95 -0.14 -24.78
CA ALA A 104 8.40 -0.32 -24.67
C ALA A 104 8.76 -1.58 -23.87
N ILE A 105 8.04 -1.88 -22.78
CA ILE A 105 8.22 -3.12 -22.00
C ILE A 105 8.04 -4.35 -22.90
N MET A 106 7.02 -4.36 -23.76
CA MET A 106 6.76 -5.48 -24.67
C MET A 106 7.81 -5.56 -25.79
N VAL A 107 8.12 -4.43 -26.43
CA VAL A 107 9.03 -4.40 -27.59
C VAL A 107 10.48 -4.69 -27.21
N ILE A 108 10.96 -4.17 -26.08
CA ILE A 108 12.33 -4.42 -25.59
C ILE A 108 12.52 -5.92 -25.33
N GLU A 109 11.54 -6.59 -24.74
CA GLU A 109 11.60 -8.01 -24.46
C GLU A 109 11.66 -8.85 -25.74
N LEU A 110 10.96 -8.40 -26.82
CA LEU A 110 11.00 -9.04 -28.13
C LEU A 110 12.44 -9.11 -28.70
N TYR A 111 13.25 -8.06 -28.49
CA TYR A 111 14.62 -8.00 -28.97
C TYR A 111 15.66 -8.54 -27.97
N ALA A 112 15.31 -8.69 -26.71
CA ALA A 112 16.24 -9.06 -25.64
C ALA A 112 16.69 -10.53 -25.67
N LYS A 113 16.03 -11.41 -26.47
CA LYS A 113 16.35 -12.84 -26.62
C LYS A 113 16.49 -13.61 -25.29
N LYS A 114 15.67 -13.27 -24.30
CA LYS A 114 15.68 -13.91 -22.98
C LYS A 114 14.94 -15.26 -23.02
N THR A 115 15.21 -16.10 -22.02
CA THR A 115 14.70 -17.48 -21.92
C THR A 115 13.18 -17.54 -21.70
N ASN A 116 12.62 -16.60 -20.94
CA ASN A 116 11.19 -16.61 -20.57
C ASN A 116 10.53 -15.23 -20.80
N PRO A 117 10.28 -14.84 -22.08
CA PRO A 117 9.68 -13.52 -22.37
C PRO A 117 8.26 -13.35 -21.79
N ALA A 118 7.45 -14.43 -21.82
CA ALA A 118 6.09 -14.37 -21.27
C ALA A 118 6.09 -14.14 -19.76
N GLY A 119 6.98 -14.80 -19.02
CA GLY A 119 7.17 -14.56 -17.60
C GLY A 119 7.69 -13.16 -17.31
N ASN A 120 8.64 -12.65 -18.12
CA ASN A 120 9.14 -11.28 -17.98
C ASN A 120 8.02 -10.24 -18.19
N TRP A 121 7.16 -10.42 -19.20
CA TRP A 121 5.97 -9.57 -19.39
C TRP A 121 5.01 -9.66 -18.20
N ALA A 122 4.69 -10.87 -17.73
CA ALA A 122 3.77 -11.07 -16.62
C ALA A 122 4.23 -10.32 -15.35
N PHE A 123 5.49 -10.47 -14.96
CA PHE A 123 6.02 -9.78 -13.78
C PHE A 123 6.22 -8.29 -14.01
N SER A 124 6.58 -7.86 -15.22
CA SER A 124 6.63 -6.43 -15.55
C SER A 124 5.25 -5.77 -15.41
N PHE A 125 4.20 -6.38 -15.98
CA PHE A 125 2.83 -5.89 -15.81
C PHE A 125 2.33 -6.03 -14.37
N MET A 126 2.70 -7.10 -13.66
CA MET A 126 2.38 -7.25 -12.24
C MET A 126 2.98 -6.10 -11.41
N SER A 127 4.18 -5.64 -11.72
CA SER A 127 4.78 -4.46 -11.08
C SER A 127 3.94 -3.19 -11.27
N GLN A 128 3.28 -3.05 -12.43
CA GLN A 128 2.41 -1.91 -12.71
C GLN A 128 1.03 -2.05 -12.03
N PHE A 129 0.37 -3.21 -12.19
CA PHE A 129 -1.00 -3.40 -11.71
C PHE A 129 -1.08 -3.68 -10.21
N TYR A 130 -0.15 -4.45 -9.65
CA TYR A 130 -0.16 -4.82 -8.24
C TYR A 130 0.49 -3.77 -7.34
N VAL A 131 1.56 -3.10 -7.83
CA VAL A 131 2.34 -2.16 -7.00
C VAL A 131 2.05 -0.70 -7.36
N ALA A 132 2.23 -0.30 -8.63
CA ALA A 132 2.13 1.11 -9.00
C ALA A 132 0.68 1.62 -9.04
N LEU A 133 -0.25 0.82 -9.58
CA LEU A 133 -1.64 1.25 -9.76
C LEU A 133 -2.35 1.58 -8.42
N PRO A 134 -2.23 0.80 -7.33
CA PRO A 134 -2.83 1.19 -6.05
C PRO A 134 -2.40 2.59 -5.60
N PHE A 135 -1.13 2.93 -5.66
CA PHE A 135 -0.67 4.28 -5.30
C PHE A 135 -1.18 5.35 -6.27
N ALA A 136 -1.29 5.05 -7.57
CA ALA A 136 -1.90 5.95 -8.54
C ALA A 136 -3.40 6.19 -8.22
N LEU A 137 -4.15 5.15 -7.86
CA LEU A 137 -5.56 5.23 -7.46
C LEU A 137 -5.79 6.04 -6.18
N LEU A 138 -4.79 6.12 -5.31
CA LEU A 138 -4.86 6.93 -4.09
C LEU A 138 -5.07 8.42 -4.41
N ASN A 139 -4.61 8.89 -5.58
CA ASN A 139 -4.91 10.25 -6.06
C ASN A 139 -6.41 10.45 -6.27
N ILE A 140 -7.13 9.47 -6.82
CA ILE A 140 -8.59 9.59 -6.99
C ILE A 140 -9.27 9.71 -5.63
N ILE A 141 -8.85 8.92 -4.64
CA ILE A 141 -9.40 8.96 -3.27
C ILE A 141 -9.16 10.33 -2.63
N ALA A 142 -7.97 10.91 -2.84
CA ALA A 142 -7.60 12.19 -2.24
C ALA A 142 -8.37 13.39 -2.82
N TRP A 143 -8.88 13.31 -4.06
CA TRP A 143 -9.67 14.37 -4.72
C TRP A 143 -11.13 13.95 -4.97
N MET A 144 -11.63 12.94 -4.28
CA MET A 144 -12.94 12.36 -4.59
C MET A 144 -14.11 13.28 -4.29
N PHE A 145 -14.01 14.13 -3.28
CA PHE A 145 -15.10 15.02 -2.89
C PHE A 145 -14.79 16.46 -3.27
N PRO A 146 -15.78 17.18 -3.85
CA PRO A 146 -15.60 18.58 -4.18
C PRO A 146 -15.53 19.46 -2.93
N ASP A 147 -14.90 20.61 -3.08
CA ASP A 147 -14.94 21.70 -2.11
C ASP A 147 -16.27 22.48 -2.18
N SER A 148 -16.34 23.61 -1.46
CA SER A 148 -17.51 24.49 -1.47
C SER A 148 -17.82 25.13 -2.83
N SER A 149 -16.87 25.11 -3.78
CA SER A 149 -17.05 25.61 -5.15
C SER A 149 -17.59 24.54 -6.11
N GLY A 150 -17.71 23.29 -5.66
CA GLY A 150 -18.14 22.15 -6.49
C GLY A 150 -17.03 21.57 -7.36
N ILE A 151 -15.77 22.00 -7.17
CA ILE A 151 -14.61 21.48 -7.90
C ILE A 151 -13.91 20.42 -7.04
N PRO A 152 -13.48 19.27 -7.64
CA PRO A 152 -12.67 18.28 -6.91
C PRO A 152 -11.45 18.96 -6.27
N ALA A 153 -11.32 18.82 -4.97
CA ALA A 153 -10.25 19.44 -4.20
C ALA A 153 -9.51 18.40 -3.36
N TYR A 154 -8.24 18.65 -3.11
CA TYR A 154 -7.43 17.78 -2.27
C TYR A 154 -8.00 17.71 -0.84
N SER A 155 -8.25 16.50 -0.39
CA SER A 155 -8.65 16.21 0.99
C SER A 155 -7.73 15.15 1.59
N PHE A 156 -7.04 15.51 2.66
CA PHE A 156 -6.15 14.59 3.36
C PHE A 156 -6.89 13.49 4.12
N ILE A 157 -8.19 13.69 4.43
CA ILE A 157 -8.88 12.85 5.42
C ILE A 157 -9.07 11.41 4.95
N LEU A 158 -9.46 11.17 3.69
CA LEU A 158 -9.67 9.81 3.20
C LEU A 158 -8.36 9.02 3.06
N PRO A 159 -7.29 9.57 2.44
CA PRO A 159 -5.99 8.91 2.43
C PRO A 159 -5.45 8.66 3.84
N LEU A 160 -5.55 9.63 4.74
CA LEU A 160 -5.09 9.47 6.12
C LEU A 160 -5.88 8.41 6.88
N SER A 161 -7.21 8.40 6.71
CA SER A 161 -8.09 7.41 7.36
C SER A 161 -7.78 5.99 6.91
N LEU A 162 -7.40 5.78 5.65
CA LEU A 162 -6.97 4.47 5.16
C LEU A 162 -5.78 3.95 5.99
N PHE A 163 -4.77 4.77 6.24
CA PHE A 163 -3.63 4.38 7.07
C PHE A 163 -3.99 4.25 8.54
N ILE A 164 -4.81 5.16 9.08
CA ILE A 164 -5.30 5.06 10.47
C ILE A 164 -6.00 3.72 10.69
N PHE A 165 -6.94 3.33 9.82
CA PHE A 165 -7.66 2.07 9.97
C PHE A 165 -6.73 0.86 9.82
N THR A 166 -5.76 0.89 8.91
CA THR A 166 -4.75 -0.16 8.79
C THR A 166 -3.96 -0.31 10.10
N TRP A 167 -3.45 0.77 10.66
CA TRP A 167 -2.68 0.73 11.92
C TRP A 167 -3.52 0.35 13.13
N VAL A 168 -4.75 0.84 13.21
CA VAL A 168 -5.71 0.47 14.27
C VAL A 168 -6.05 -1.01 14.18
N TYR A 169 -6.30 -1.51 12.96
CA TYR A 169 -6.56 -2.92 12.72
C TYR A 169 -5.39 -3.80 13.17
N ASP A 170 -4.18 -3.50 12.70
CA ASP A 170 -3.00 -4.29 13.03
C ASP A 170 -2.71 -4.30 14.53
N THR A 171 -2.83 -3.14 15.17
CA THR A 171 -2.65 -3.03 16.63
C THR A 171 -3.71 -3.79 17.40
N GLY A 172 -4.98 -3.63 17.04
CA GLY A 172 -6.11 -4.33 17.67
C GLY A 172 -6.04 -5.84 17.46
N ALA A 173 -5.73 -6.26 16.22
CA ALA A 173 -5.57 -7.66 15.86
C ALA A 173 -4.40 -8.31 16.61
N TYR A 174 -3.29 -7.59 16.79
CA TYR A 174 -2.17 -8.06 17.59
C TYR A 174 -2.54 -8.20 19.08
N CYS A 175 -3.12 -7.16 19.70
CA CYS A 175 -3.49 -7.18 21.11
C CYS A 175 -4.47 -8.31 21.43
N VAL A 176 -5.54 -8.44 20.65
CA VAL A 176 -6.56 -9.48 20.86
C VAL A 176 -6.02 -10.87 20.47
N GLY A 177 -5.24 -10.95 19.39
CA GLY A 177 -4.67 -12.22 18.92
C GLY A 177 -3.66 -12.84 19.88
N VAL A 178 -2.85 -12.02 20.58
CA VAL A 178 -1.91 -12.50 21.60
C VAL A 178 -2.63 -13.02 22.86
N THR A 179 -3.74 -12.35 23.26
CA THR A 179 -4.46 -12.69 24.50
C THR A 179 -5.50 -13.79 24.30
N PHE A 180 -6.21 -13.79 23.18
CA PHE A 180 -7.37 -14.66 22.94
C PHE A 180 -7.24 -15.56 21.71
N GLY A 181 -6.18 -15.43 20.90
CA GLY A 181 -6.03 -16.14 19.62
C GLY A 181 -5.86 -17.65 19.79
N LYS A 182 -6.88 -18.42 19.43
CA LYS A 182 -6.91 -19.89 19.45
C LYS A 182 -6.94 -20.48 18.04
N HIS A 183 -7.73 -19.90 17.14
CA HIS A 183 -7.94 -20.42 15.79
C HIS A 183 -7.09 -19.63 14.80
N ARG A 184 -6.17 -20.29 14.08
CA ARG A 184 -5.29 -19.66 13.09
C ARG A 184 -6.07 -19.24 11.86
N LEU A 185 -5.80 -18.02 11.37
CA LEU A 185 -6.46 -17.49 10.18
C LEU A 185 -5.93 -18.16 8.91
N PHE A 186 -4.60 -18.26 8.77
CA PHE A 186 -3.93 -18.86 7.61
C PHE A 186 -2.57 -19.46 8.04
N GLU A 187 -2.59 -20.69 8.58
CA GLU A 187 -1.44 -21.31 9.22
C GLU A 187 -0.24 -21.45 8.28
N ARG A 188 -0.49 -21.82 7.00
CA ARG A 188 0.55 -22.04 6.00
C ARG A 188 1.35 -20.78 5.65
N ILE A 189 0.71 -19.61 5.65
CA ILE A 189 1.30 -18.34 5.15
C ILE A 189 1.72 -17.46 6.33
N SER A 190 0.82 -17.27 7.30
CA SER A 190 1.00 -16.39 8.46
C SER A 190 0.50 -17.07 9.74
N PRO A 191 1.32 -17.96 10.35
CA PRO A 191 0.91 -18.78 11.51
C PRO A 191 0.63 -17.97 12.78
N LYS A 192 0.94 -16.67 12.79
CA LYS A 192 0.69 -15.79 13.94
C LYS A 192 -0.67 -15.12 13.90
N LYS A 193 -1.32 -15.02 12.73
CA LYS A 193 -2.65 -14.42 12.60
C LYS A 193 -3.72 -15.39 13.08
N SER A 194 -4.71 -14.86 13.84
CA SER A 194 -5.86 -15.62 14.35
C SER A 194 -7.18 -14.96 13.98
N TRP A 195 -8.25 -15.74 13.92
CA TRP A 195 -9.60 -15.24 13.68
C TRP A 195 -10.05 -14.30 14.79
N GLU A 196 -9.78 -14.64 16.06
CA GLU A 196 -10.11 -13.80 17.21
C GLU A 196 -9.39 -12.45 17.14
N GLY A 197 -8.11 -12.47 16.73
CA GLY A 197 -7.36 -11.24 16.49
C GLY A 197 -8.01 -10.39 15.40
N SER A 198 -8.37 -10.99 14.25
CA SER A 198 -8.99 -10.26 13.14
C SER A 198 -10.35 -9.66 13.54
N PHE A 199 -11.19 -10.39 14.27
CA PHE A 199 -12.45 -9.84 14.79
C PHE A 199 -12.20 -8.71 15.81
N GLY A 200 -11.21 -8.88 16.69
CA GLY A 200 -10.81 -7.83 17.63
C GLY A 200 -10.36 -6.55 16.90
N GLY A 201 -9.47 -6.69 15.91
CA GLY A 201 -9.04 -5.56 15.08
C GLY A 201 -10.19 -4.87 14.36
N ALA A 202 -11.16 -5.64 13.83
CA ALA A 202 -12.35 -5.10 13.19
C ALA A 202 -13.20 -4.25 14.17
N ILE A 203 -13.37 -4.70 15.41
CA ILE A 203 -14.09 -3.93 16.45
C ILE A 203 -13.37 -2.60 16.72
N PHE A 204 -12.05 -2.60 16.86
CA PHE A 204 -11.28 -1.36 17.04
C PHE A 204 -11.44 -0.42 15.84
N CYS A 205 -11.46 -0.95 14.60
CA CYS A 205 -11.71 -0.14 13.40
C CYS A 205 -13.13 0.46 13.38
N ILE A 206 -14.16 -0.28 13.80
CA ILE A 206 -15.53 0.24 13.91
C ILE A 206 -15.58 1.39 14.92
N ILE A 207 -14.93 1.26 16.06
CA ILE A 207 -14.85 2.33 17.06
C ILE A 207 -14.16 3.57 16.47
N ALA A 208 -13.02 3.37 15.79
CA ALA A 208 -12.32 4.47 15.12
C ALA A 208 -13.18 5.14 14.03
N ALA A 209 -13.95 4.36 13.26
CA ALA A 209 -14.87 4.86 12.24
C ALA A 209 -15.99 5.74 12.86
N ILE A 210 -16.56 5.31 13.98
CA ILE A 210 -17.55 6.12 14.71
C ILE A 210 -16.95 7.43 15.21
N ILE A 211 -15.72 7.40 15.72
CA ILE A 211 -15.01 8.60 16.15
C ILE A 211 -14.77 9.54 14.97
N LEU A 212 -14.22 9.03 13.85
CA LEU A 212 -13.97 9.83 12.64
C LEU A 212 -15.25 10.41 12.06
N SER A 213 -16.36 9.68 12.07
CA SER A 213 -17.66 10.18 11.58
C SER A 213 -18.19 11.39 12.37
N HIS A 214 -17.78 11.55 13.62
CA HIS A 214 -18.16 12.70 14.44
C HIS A 214 -17.34 13.96 14.04
N PHE A 215 -16.08 13.81 13.71
CA PHE A 215 -15.20 14.94 13.38
C PHE A 215 -15.22 15.30 11.89
N TYR A 216 -15.47 14.32 11.01
CA TYR A 216 -15.40 14.49 9.56
C TYR A 216 -16.68 14.01 8.87
N PRO A 217 -17.67 14.90 8.68
CA PRO A 217 -18.98 14.55 8.12
C PRO A 217 -18.96 14.32 6.58
N ILE A 218 -17.80 14.13 5.97
CA ILE A 218 -17.62 13.82 4.53
C ILE A 218 -18.30 12.49 4.15
N LEU A 219 -18.30 11.54 5.07
CA LEU A 219 -19.06 10.29 5.02
C LEU A 219 -20.00 10.24 6.23
N ASN A 220 -21.17 9.62 6.07
CA ASN A 220 -22.03 9.36 7.21
C ASN A 220 -21.47 8.22 8.08
N ARG A 221 -22.04 7.99 9.27
CA ARG A 221 -21.53 6.98 10.21
C ARG A 221 -21.46 5.58 9.61
N TRP A 222 -22.45 5.18 8.84
CA TRP A 222 -22.50 3.84 8.24
C TRP A 222 -21.50 3.69 7.09
N GLU A 223 -21.29 4.76 6.35
CA GLU A 223 -20.29 4.79 5.27
C GLU A 223 -18.86 4.76 5.84
N TRP A 224 -18.61 5.44 6.96
CA TRP A 224 -17.31 5.33 7.66
C TRP A 224 -17.07 3.91 8.18
N ILE A 225 -18.09 3.25 8.74
CA ILE A 225 -17.99 1.85 9.18
C ILE A 225 -17.73 0.93 7.98
N GLY A 226 -18.47 1.10 6.88
CA GLY A 226 -18.23 0.35 5.65
C GLY A 226 -16.83 0.53 5.10
N PHE A 227 -16.32 1.79 5.07
CA PHE A 227 -14.94 2.11 4.69
C PHE A 227 -13.93 1.35 5.54
N ALA A 228 -14.08 1.36 6.86
CA ALA A 228 -13.21 0.64 7.79
C ALA A 228 -13.27 -0.89 7.57
N LEU A 229 -14.45 -1.46 7.37
CA LEU A 229 -14.60 -2.91 7.13
C LEU A 229 -13.99 -3.36 5.80
N VAL A 230 -14.08 -2.54 4.75
CA VAL A 230 -13.40 -2.80 3.47
C VAL A 230 -11.89 -2.86 3.69
N ILE A 231 -11.31 -1.94 4.48
CA ILE A 231 -9.87 -1.94 4.80
C ILE A 231 -9.50 -3.19 5.62
N VAL A 232 -10.31 -3.57 6.61
CA VAL A 232 -10.08 -4.78 7.41
C VAL A 232 -9.99 -6.02 6.52
N VAL A 233 -10.95 -6.21 5.62
CA VAL A 233 -11.00 -7.40 4.76
C VAL A 233 -9.87 -7.38 3.73
N PHE A 234 -9.81 -6.34 2.92
CA PHE A 234 -8.86 -6.26 1.81
C PHE A 234 -7.43 -5.98 2.27
N GLY A 235 -7.23 -5.29 3.40
CA GLY A 235 -5.93 -5.14 4.03
C GLY A 235 -5.40 -6.48 4.56
N THR A 236 -6.25 -7.29 5.18
CA THR A 236 -5.87 -8.65 5.60
C THR A 236 -5.44 -9.50 4.40
N TRP A 237 -6.20 -9.46 3.30
CA TRP A 237 -5.86 -10.20 2.10
C TRP A 237 -4.59 -9.66 1.42
N GLY A 238 -4.37 -8.34 1.45
CA GLY A 238 -3.15 -7.72 0.92
C GLY A 238 -1.89 -8.25 1.58
N ASP A 239 -1.83 -8.18 2.92
CA ASP A 239 -0.71 -8.75 3.68
C ASP A 239 -0.55 -10.27 3.44
N LEU A 240 -1.65 -11.03 3.36
CA LEU A 240 -1.57 -12.45 3.04
C LEU A 240 -1.03 -12.72 1.63
N CYS A 241 -1.41 -11.92 0.64
CA CYS A 241 -0.90 -12.03 -0.72
C CYS A 241 0.61 -11.74 -0.78
N GLU A 242 1.06 -10.66 -0.17
CA GLU A 242 2.49 -10.35 -0.11
C GLU A 242 3.26 -11.40 0.71
N SER A 243 2.72 -11.82 1.84
CA SER A 243 3.29 -12.90 2.64
C SER A 243 3.41 -14.20 1.83
N LEU A 244 2.42 -14.53 0.99
CA LEU A 244 2.49 -15.71 0.11
C LEU A 244 3.64 -15.61 -0.88
N MET A 245 3.82 -14.46 -1.54
CA MET A 245 4.94 -14.23 -2.46
C MET A 245 6.29 -14.34 -1.72
N LYS A 246 6.42 -13.73 -0.55
CA LYS A 246 7.64 -13.82 0.28
C LYS A 246 7.96 -15.28 0.66
N ARG A 247 6.96 -16.09 1.00
CA ARG A 247 7.17 -17.55 1.30
C ARG A 247 7.55 -18.33 0.06
N HIS A 248 6.97 -18.01 -1.10
CA HIS A 248 7.37 -18.62 -2.37
C HIS A 248 8.86 -18.36 -2.68
N TRP A 249 9.34 -17.15 -2.43
CA TRP A 249 10.75 -16.78 -2.60
C TRP A 249 11.67 -17.24 -1.45
N GLY A 250 11.13 -17.87 -0.41
CA GLY A 250 11.92 -18.33 0.76
C GLY A 250 12.44 -17.19 1.65
N ILE A 251 11.87 -15.99 1.52
CA ILE A 251 12.24 -14.81 2.30
C ILE A 251 11.16 -14.43 3.32
N LYS A 252 11.52 -13.53 4.21
CA LYS A 252 10.58 -12.98 5.20
C LYS A 252 10.30 -11.49 4.96
N ASP A 253 11.31 -10.72 4.67
CA ASP A 253 11.23 -9.28 4.48
C ASP A 253 11.56 -8.97 3.01
N SER A 254 10.86 -8.00 2.40
CA SER A 254 11.00 -7.66 0.97
C SER A 254 12.30 -6.89 0.66
N GLY A 255 12.91 -6.26 1.66
CA GLY A 255 14.11 -5.46 1.48
C GLY A 255 14.69 -4.94 2.79
N ASN A 256 15.64 -4.01 2.66
CA ASN A 256 16.32 -3.38 3.79
C ASN A 256 16.37 -1.84 3.66
N ILE A 257 15.46 -1.25 2.88
CA ILE A 257 15.41 0.20 2.64
C ILE A 257 15.18 0.95 3.95
N LEU A 258 14.31 0.40 4.82
CA LEU A 258 14.05 0.96 6.14
C LEU A 258 14.82 0.14 7.20
N PRO A 259 15.89 0.69 7.79
CA PRO A 259 16.72 -0.04 8.75
C PRO A 259 15.89 -0.58 9.91
N GLY A 260 15.90 -1.92 10.08
CA GLY A 260 15.16 -2.61 11.11
C GLY A 260 13.64 -2.78 10.86
N HIS A 261 13.11 -2.24 9.75
CA HIS A 261 11.70 -2.32 9.37
C HIS A 261 11.43 -3.04 8.04
N GLY A 262 12.45 -3.59 7.38
CA GLY A 262 12.29 -4.30 6.11
C GLY A 262 12.28 -3.39 4.89
N GLY A 263 11.58 -3.79 3.86
CA GLY A 263 11.46 -3.05 2.62
C GLY A 263 10.31 -2.03 2.60
N MET A 264 10.20 -1.32 1.49
CA MET A 264 9.09 -0.41 1.24
C MET A 264 7.78 -1.19 1.04
N LEU A 265 7.80 -2.30 0.31
CA LEU A 265 6.63 -3.17 0.12
C LEU A 265 6.08 -3.67 1.44
N ASP A 266 6.95 -4.13 2.37
CA ASP A 266 6.55 -4.60 3.71
C ASP A 266 5.75 -3.54 4.53
N ARG A 267 5.81 -2.26 4.16
CA ARG A 267 5.08 -1.17 4.84
C ARG A 267 3.73 -0.88 4.24
N PHE A 268 3.51 -1.33 3.01
CA PHE A 268 2.29 -1.06 2.25
C PHE A 268 1.56 -2.33 1.82
N ASP A 269 2.00 -3.51 2.28
CA ASP A 269 1.45 -4.82 1.95
C ASP A 269 -0.09 -4.90 2.07
N SER A 270 -0.62 -4.45 3.20
CA SER A 270 -2.06 -4.36 3.44
C SER A 270 -2.74 -3.34 2.53
N THR A 271 -2.06 -2.23 2.22
CA THR A 271 -2.67 -1.10 1.49
C THR A 271 -2.75 -1.34 -0.01
N LEU A 272 -1.87 -2.17 -0.59
CA LEU A 272 -1.87 -2.47 -2.03
C LEU A 272 -3.21 -3.05 -2.52
N LEU A 273 -3.89 -3.88 -1.74
CA LEU A 273 -5.24 -4.36 -2.06
C LEU A 273 -6.35 -3.51 -1.44
N ALA A 274 -6.09 -2.88 -0.30
CA ALA A 274 -7.10 -2.04 0.36
C ALA A 274 -7.44 -0.78 -0.47
N ILE A 275 -6.44 -0.12 -1.09
CA ILE A 275 -6.67 1.11 -1.87
C ILE A 275 -7.66 0.90 -3.02
N PRO A 276 -7.48 -0.06 -3.95
CA PRO A 276 -8.45 -0.27 -5.02
C PRO A 276 -9.83 -0.70 -4.51
N ALA A 277 -9.88 -1.51 -3.44
CA ALA A 277 -11.15 -1.93 -2.84
C ALA A 277 -11.90 -0.75 -2.19
N VAL A 278 -11.19 0.13 -1.49
CA VAL A 278 -11.71 1.37 -0.92
C VAL A 278 -12.23 2.30 -2.02
N LEU A 279 -11.48 2.44 -3.13
CA LEU A 279 -11.95 3.24 -4.26
C LEU A 279 -13.27 2.72 -4.82
N VAL A 280 -13.38 1.41 -5.04
CA VAL A 280 -14.63 0.79 -5.51
C VAL A 280 -15.77 1.05 -4.52
N TYR A 281 -15.53 0.87 -3.22
CA TYR A 281 -16.50 1.15 -2.18
C TYR A 281 -16.98 2.61 -2.20
N LEU A 282 -16.06 3.57 -2.26
CA LEU A 282 -16.38 4.99 -2.29
C LEU A 282 -17.15 5.39 -3.54
N LEU A 283 -16.82 4.82 -4.72
CA LEU A 283 -17.60 5.02 -5.94
C LEU A 283 -19.03 4.48 -5.81
N MET A 284 -19.22 3.33 -5.16
CA MET A 284 -20.56 2.82 -4.85
C MET A 284 -21.33 3.77 -3.92
N VAL A 285 -20.67 4.33 -2.90
CA VAL A 285 -21.27 5.32 -2.00
C VAL A 285 -21.72 6.56 -2.78
N LEU A 286 -20.90 7.08 -3.70
CA LEU A 286 -21.25 8.22 -4.54
C LEU A 286 -22.44 7.91 -5.46
N MET A 287 -22.45 6.74 -6.11
CA MET A 287 -23.59 6.30 -6.94
C MET A 287 -24.89 6.24 -6.13
N VAL A 288 -24.86 5.73 -4.91
CA VAL A 288 -26.04 5.68 -4.03
C VAL A 288 -26.48 7.08 -3.60
N ARG A 289 -25.56 8.02 -3.43
CA ARG A 289 -25.86 9.42 -3.12
C ARG A 289 -26.41 10.20 -4.34
N GLY A 290 -26.31 9.64 -5.56
CA GLY A 290 -26.71 10.31 -6.81
C GLY A 290 -25.70 11.38 -7.26
N LEU A 291 -24.43 11.21 -6.90
CA LEU A 291 -23.30 12.09 -7.21
C LEU A 291 -22.42 11.48 -8.31
#